data_b08efcb79e80e31ec1d085ddc2229e52
#
_entry.id   b08efcb79e80e31ec1d085ddc2229e52
#
_cell.length_a   1.000
_cell.length_b   1.000
_cell.length_c   1.000
_cell.angle_alpha   90.00
_cell.angle_beta   90.00
_cell.angle_gamma   90.00
#
_symmetry.space_group_name_H-M   'P 1'
#
loop_
_entity.id
_entity.type
_entity.pdbx_description
1 polymer ?
#
loop_
_entity_poly.entity_id
_entity_poly.type
_entity_poly.pdbx_seq_one_letter_code
_entity_poly.pdbx_strand_id
1 'polypeptide(L)'
;MKLKTGAGAAFIGVMASATLAAADEEPKYGGTLTYMIPADAPPSFDGHREATYATVHSAAPYYSVLIRVNPDNPGSASDFVCDLCTAMPQPTDDGKTYTFKIRDGVKFHDGSLLTAYDVAASWNKIINPPEGVTSARQSFYIMVDKIETPDPLTVVFRLKFPTSAFLPALADPFTWIYKKETLDKDPHWYEKNILGSGPFKFVEYQAGHSIKGERNKDYHHKGLPYLDAITGIYADKQAVRVEAIRSDRAAIEFRSLPPSAVDELVGALGDKVTVQTSDWNCALIVTPNHKRKPFNDARVRRALTLAMDRWHGAPALSKIAIVHTVGGIVFPGSPLAATKEELEQIAGYWPDAEKSRVEARRLLKEAGADGLSFELLNRSVDQPFKYLGIWLVDEWSKIGVKVTQRVLPTGPWFEGLRNGSFDVAIEGNCQSVINPVLDVSKYQPHSVFTEQYGNFDDPHDIDLYQSMLNETDPAKQRALMRQFEKYVLEEQTHEIMTLWWYRIVPHRSYVKGWKIGPSHFLNQDLATVWLDK
;
A
#
# COMPACT_ATOMS: atom_id res chain seq x y z
N MET A 1 -54.95 -61.83 -30.35
CA MET A 1 -53.69 -61.74 -29.67
C MET A 1 -53.50 -60.28 -29.23
N LYS A 2 -53.73 -59.93 -27.95
CA LYS A 2 -53.82 -58.56 -27.45
C LYS A 2 -52.48 -58.20 -26.77
N LEU A 3 -51.80 -57.18 -27.28
CA LEU A 3 -50.65 -56.58 -26.59
C LEU A 3 -51.18 -55.61 -25.53
N LYS A 4 -50.67 -55.73 -24.30
CA LYS A 4 -50.86 -54.76 -23.23
C LYS A 4 -49.62 -53.85 -23.15
N THR A 5 -49.85 -52.58 -23.34
CA THR A 5 -48.85 -51.50 -23.06
C THR A 5 -48.90 -51.18 -21.58
N GLY A 6 -47.76 -51.31 -20.91
CA GLY A 6 -47.56 -50.83 -19.53
C GLY A 6 -46.86 -49.47 -19.53
N ALA A 7 -47.49 -48.47 -18.91
CA ALA A 7 -46.92 -47.14 -18.71
C ALA A 7 -46.12 -47.14 -17.40
N GLY A 8 -44.81 -46.94 -17.49
CA GLY A 8 -43.93 -46.71 -16.32
C GLY A 8 -43.88 -45.20 -16.02
N ALA A 9 -44.33 -44.81 -14.85
CA ALA A 9 -44.18 -43.44 -14.32
C ALA A 9 -42.80 -43.30 -13.69
N ALA A 10 -41.95 -42.44 -14.27
CA ALA A 10 -40.68 -42.04 -13.67
C ALA A 10 -40.92 -40.90 -12.68
N PHE A 11 -40.68 -41.17 -11.40
CA PHE A 11 -40.61 -40.14 -10.37
C PHE A 11 -39.25 -39.42 -10.45
N ILE A 12 -39.24 -38.18 -10.90
CA ILE A 12 -38.08 -37.29 -10.81
C ILE A 12 -38.12 -36.63 -9.44
N GLY A 13 -37.30 -37.15 -8.53
CA GLY A 13 -37.04 -36.52 -7.23
C GLY A 13 -36.18 -35.26 -7.42
N VAL A 14 -36.78 -34.08 -7.25
CA VAL A 14 -36.07 -32.82 -7.17
C VAL A 14 -35.41 -32.76 -5.80
N MET A 15 -34.10 -33.04 -5.72
CA MET A 15 -33.30 -32.69 -4.52
C MET A 15 -33.12 -31.16 -4.50
N ALA A 16 -33.87 -30.49 -3.65
CA ALA A 16 -33.60 -29.10 -3.28
C ALA A 16 -32.32 -29.07 -2.43
N SER A 17 -31.23 -28.67 -3.05
CA SER A 17 -30.01 -28.32 -2.32
C SER A 17 -30.28 -27.04 -1.54
N ALA A 18 -30.58 -27.15 -0.25
CA ALA A 18 -30.59 -26.01 0.66
C ALA A 18 -29.14 -25.54 0.81
N THR A 19 -28.76 -24.49 0.09
CA THR A 19 -27.60 -23.69 0.44
C THR A 19 -27.90 -23.06 1.80
N LEU A 20 -27.30 -23.60 2.84
CA LEU A 20 -27.17 -22.91 4.12
C LEU A 20 -26.39 -21.62 3.84
N ALA A 21 -27.10 -20.49 3.67
CA ALA A 21 -26.48 -19.19 3.83
C ALA A 21 -25.92 -19.18 5.27
N ALA A 22 -24.60 -19.06 5.40
CA ALA A 22 -24.01 -18.79 6.69
C ALA A 22 -24.71 -17.52 7.22
N ALA A 23 -25.40 -17.63 8.34
CA ALA A 23 -25.94 -16.46 9.01
C ALA A 23 -24.75 -15.56 9.34
N ASP A 24 -24.78 -14.29 8.92
CA ASP A 24 -23.78 -13.32 9.34
C ASP A 24 -23.78 -13.29 10.87
N GLU A 25 -22.61 -13.58 11.45
CA GLU A 25 -22.45 -13.57 12.91
C GLU A 25 -22.73 -12.14 13.41
N GLU A 26 -23.64 -11.98 14.37
CA GLU A 26 -23.92 -10.66 14.95
C GLU A 26 -22.71 -10.15 15.76
N PRO A 27 -22.25 -8.90 15.52
CA PRO A 27 -21.12 -8.34 16.26
C PRO A 27 -21.37 -8.27 17.75
N LYS A 28 -20.39 -8.69 18.55
CA LYS A 28 -20.39 -8.59 19.99
C LYS A 28 -19.72 -7.31 20.47
N TYR A 29 -20.27 -6.70 21.50
CA TYR A 29 -19.68 -5.52 22.13
C TYR A 29 -18.78 -5.92 23.29
N GLY A 30 -17.68 -5.16 23.46
CA GLY A 30 -16.80 -5.29 24.60
C GLY A 30 -15.43 -5.90 24.27
N GLY A 31 -14.62 -6.01 25.31
CA GLY A 31 -13.29 -6.57 25.22
C GLY A 31 -12.21 -5.63 24.68
N THR A 32 -10.96 -6.08 24.82
CA THR A 32 -9.77 -5.36 24.33
C THR A 32 -9.10 -6.16 23.24
N LEU A 33 -8.89 -5.56 22.06
CA LEU A 33 -8.05 -6.13 21.03
C LEU A 33 -6.59 -5.79 21.32
N THR A 34 -5.75 -6.83 21.51
CA THR A 34 -4.30 -6.68 21.54
C THR A 34 -3.73 -7.14 20.20
N TYR A 35 -2.91 -6.30 19.56
CA TYR A 35 -2.30 -6.58 18.27
C TYR A 35 -0.81 -6.22 18.24
N MET A 36 -0.06 -6.84 17.32
CA MET A 36 1.36 -6.60 17.15
C MET A 36 1.62 -5.51 16.10
N ILE A 37 2.55 -4.61 16.39
CA ILE A 37 3.08 -3.63 15.45
C ILE A 37 4.53 -4.03 15.12
N PRO A 38 4.84 -4.38 13.86
CA PRO A 38 6.16 -4.90 13.48
C PRO A 38 7.20 -3.79 13.33
N ALA A 39 7.43 -3.04 14.39
CA ALA A 39 8.38 -1.91 14.49
C ALA A 39 8.82 -1.71 15.95
N ASP A 40 9.87 -0.92 16.16
CA ASP A 40 10.28 -0.48 17.49
C ASP A 40 9.42 0.69 17.99
N ALA A 41 9.10 1.63 17.10
CA ALA A 41 8.30 2.80 17.38
C ALA A 41 7.85 3.43 16.05
N PRO A 42 6.79 4.27 16.04
CA PRO A 42 6.51 5.14 14.91
C PRO A 42 7.58 6.26 14.83
N PRO A 43 8.00 6.66 13.61
CA PRO A 43 8.91 7.81 13.46
C PRO A 43 8.31 9.11 13.99
N SER A 44 7.01 9.29 13.77
CA SER A 44 6.15 10.31 14.38
C SER A 44 4.69 9.84 14.36
N PHE A 45 3.79 10.58 15.03
CA PHE A 45 2.35 10.33 14.98
C PHE A 45 1.64 11.10 13.85
N ASP A 46 2.36 11.93 13.09
CA ASP A 46 1.79 12.74 12.01
C ASP A 46 1.63 11.94 10.71
N GLY A 47 0.41 11.53 10.40
CA GLY A 47 0.09 10.82 9.16
C GLY A 47 0.38 11.61 7.89
N HIS A 48 0.34 12.93 7.91
CA HIS A 48 0.64 13.75 6.73
C HIS A 48 2.13 13.71 6.38
N ARG A 49 2.97 13.61 7.41
CA ARG A 49 4.44 13.54 7.28
C ARG A 49 4.92 12.13 6.92
N GLU A 50 4.29 11.10 7.49
CA GLU A 50 4.81 9.74 7.44
C GLU A 50 4.13 8.88 6.35
N ALA A 51 4.87 7.85 5.89
CA ALA A 51 4.38 6.86 4.94
C ALA A 51 4.66 5.43 5.45
N THR A 52 4.63 5.21 6.78
CA THR A 52 5.03 3.95 7.38
C THR A 52 3.86 3.23 8.06
N TYR A 53 3.89 1.89 8.01
CA TYR A 53 2.95 1.06 8.77
C TYR A 53 3.10 1.27 10.29
N ALA A 54 4.29 1.61 10.77
CA ALA A 54 4.52 1.90 12.18
C ALA A 54 3.65 3.08 12.66
N THR A 55 3.51 4.14 11.84
CA THR A 55 2.64 5.28 12.13
C THR A 55 1.17 4.90 12.02
N VAL A 56 0.76 4.26 10.93
CA VAL A 56 -0.66 3.94 10.69
C VAL A 56 -1.20 2.94 11.72
N HIS A 57 -0.47 1.85 11.99
CA HIS A 57 -0.91 0.86 12.98
C HIS A 57 -0.90 1.40 14.41
N SER A 58 -0.14 2.47 14.68
CA SER A 58 -0.14 3.15 15.97
C SER A 58 -1.28 4.16 16.10
N ALA A 59 -1.55 4.96 15.07
CA ALA A 59 -2.32 6.18 15.23
C ALA A 59 -3.67 6.21 14.46
N ALA A 60 -3.86 5.40 13.41
CA ALA A 60 -5.11 5.40 12.64
C ALA A 60 -6.39 5.22 13.49
N PRO A 61 -6.42 4.40 14.56
CA PRO A 61 -7.64 4.25 15.37
C PRO A 61 -8.13 5.52 16.04
N TYR A 62 -7.28 6.55 16.14
CA TYR A 62 -7.63 7.80 16.82
C TYR A 62 -8.16 8.88 15.88
N TYR A 63 -8.10 8.66 14.56
CA TYR A 63 -8.43 9.69 13.56
C TYR A 63 -9.59 9.28 12.66
N SER A 64 -10.23 10.30 12.08
CA SER A 64 -11.17 10.16 10.98
C SER A 64 -10.59 10.79 9.72
N VAL A 65 -11.11 10.35 8.57
CA VAL A 65 -10.78 10.86 7.23
C VAL A 65 -12.04 11.42 6.56
N LEU A 66 -11.90 12.12 5.44
CA LEU A 66 -13.07 12.64 4.73
C LEU A 66 -13.85 11.50 4.05
N ILE A 67 -13.16 10.69 3.27
CA ILE A 67 -13.64 9.46 2.63
C ILE A 67 -12.61 8.36 2.82
N ARG A 68 -13.02 7.12 2.65
CA ARG A 68 -12.13 5.95 2.69
C ARG A 68 -12.53 4.91 1.66
N VAL A 69 -11.62 4.01 1.34
CA VAL A 69 -11.96 2.78 0.61
C VAL A 69 -12.99 2.01 1.42
N ASN A 70 -14.00 1.44 0.75
CA ASN A 70 -15.05 0.67 1.41
C ASN A 70 -14.43 -0.49 2.21
N PRO A 71 -14.60 -0.54 3.56
CA PRO A 71 -14.01 -1.58 4.40
C PRO A 71 -14.46 -3.00 4.03
N ASP A 72 -15.65 -3.12 3.42
CA ASP A 72 -16.19 -4.38 2.95
C ASP A 72 -15.62 -4.82 1.60
N ASN A 73 -15.02 -3.90 0.85
CA ASN A 73 -14.40 -4.13 -0.45
C ASN A 73 -13.02 -3.47 -0.54
N PRO A 74 -12.07 -3.80 0.36
CA PRO A 74 -10.79 -3.09 0.50
C PRO A 74 -9.83 -3.28 -0.68
N GLY A 75 -10.16 -4.14 -1.63
CA GLY A 75 -9.41 -4.35 -2.88
C GLY A 75 -9.85 -3.45 -4.04
N SER A 76 -10.87 -2.62 -3.86
CA SER A 76 -11.40 -1.78 -4.93
C SER A 76 -10.58 -0.50 -5.12
N ALA A 77 -10.38 -0.12 -6.39
CA ALA A 77 -9.80 1.16 -6.78
C ALA A 77 -10.84 2.28 -6.95
N SER A 78 -12.14 1.98 -6.76
CA SER A 78 -13.25 2.91 -7.07
C SER A 78 -14.42 2.87 -6.09
N ASP A 79 -14.44 1.92 -5.16
CA ASP A 79 -15.51 1.78 -4.16
C ASP A 79 -15.12 2.54 -2.89
N PHE A 80 -15.57 3.80 -2.82
CA PHE A 80 -15.29 4.71 -1.71
C PHE A 80 -16.55 5.01 -0.92
N VAL A 81 -16.40 5.15 0.39
CA VAL A 81 -17.47 5.52 1.32
C VAL A 81 -17.10 6.75 2.14
N CYS A 82 -18.13 7.48 2.56
CA CYS A 82 -17.97 8.59 3.48
C CYS A 82 -17.54 8.12 4.88
N ASP A 83 -16.55 8.79 5.45
CA ASP A 83 -16.32 8.78 6.89
C ASP A 83 -16.90 10.06 7.51
N LEU A 84 -16.28 11.21 7.29
CA LEU A 84 -16.79 12.50 7.79
C LEU A 84 -17.81 13.15 6.85
N CYS A 85 -17.90 12.78 5.57
CA CYS A 85 -18.91 13.33 4.68
C CYS A 85 -20.28 12.65 4.89
N THR A 86 -21.35 13.29 4.42
CA THR A 86 -22.73 12.75 4.49
C THR A 86 -23.07 11.90 3.25
N ALA A 87 -22.51 12.23 2.11
CA ALA A 87 -22.66 11.51 0.83
C ALA A 87 -21.44 11.74 -0.07
N MET A 88 -21.14 10.75 -0.92
CA MET A 88 -20.12 10.91 -1.95
C MET A 88 -20.55 11.98 -2.96
N PRO A 89 -19.67 12.91 -3.34
CA PRO A 89 -20.02 14.00 -4.23
C PRO A 89 -20.18 13.52 -5.68
N GLN A 90 -21.10 14.14 -6.40
CA GLN A 90 -21.09 14.09 -7.86
C GLN A 90 -20.25 15.28 -8.36
N PRO A 91 -19.20 15.05 -9.17
CA PRO A 91 -18.39 16.13 -9.67
C PRO A 91 -19.18 17.04 -10.62
N THR A 92 -18.91 18.33 -10.55
CA THR A 92 -19.48 19.38 -11.44
C THR A 92 -18.36 20.08 -12.18
N ASP A 93 -18.67 21.06 -13.04
CA ASP A 93 -17.70 21.84 -13.78
C ASP A 93 -16.74 20.93 -14.59
N ASP A 94 -17.33 20.04 -15.40
CA ASP A 94 -16.61 19.05 -16.22
C ASP A 94 -15.61 18.20 -15.42
N GLY A 95 -15.99 17.76 -14.22
CA GLY A 95 -15.17 16.90 -13.37
C GLY A 95 -14.12 17.63 -12.53
N LYS A 96 -14.16 18.98 -12.49
CA LYS A 96 -13.16 19.78 -11.75
C LYS A 96 -13.62 20.28 -10.38
N THR A 97 -14.89 20.10 -10.01
CA THR A 97 -15.40 20.60 -8.73
C THR A 97 -16.07 19.49 -7.94
N TYR A 98 -15.59 19.26 -6.73
CA TYR A 98 -16.08 18.26 -5.79
C TYR A 98 -16.54 18.93 -4.51
N THR A 99 -17.85 18.87 -4.22
CA THR A 99 -18.47 19.48 -3.03
C THR A 99 -18.85 18.40 -2.03
N PHE A 100 -18.23 18.43 -0.85
CA PHE A 100 -18.54 17.52 0.26
C PHE A 100 -19.33 18.27 1.33
N LYS A 101 -20.40 17.62 1.82
CA LYS A 101 -21.09 18.03 3.05
C LYS A 101 -20.55 17.22 4.23
N ILE A 102 -20.11 17.91 5.26
CA ILE A 102 -19.56 17.32 6.48
C ILE A 102 -20.70 16.99 7.44
N ARG A 103 -20.57 15.87 8.17
CA ARG A 103 -21.53 15.48 9.22
C ARG A 103 -21.56 16.55 10.30
N ASP A 104 -22.77 16.98 10.67
CA ASP A 104 -22.95 17.92 11.79
C ASP A 104 -22.77 17.21 13.14
N GLY A 105 -22.24 17.95 14.13
CA GLY A 105 -22.10 17.48 15.50
C GLY A 105 -20.95 16.50 15.74
N VAL A 106 -20.08 16.26 14.78
CA VAL A 106 -18.84 15.46 14.98
C VAL A 106 -17.92 16.19 15.96
N LYS A 107 -17.37 15.43 16.93
CA LYS A 107 -16.48 15.99 17.96
C LYS A 107 -15.07 15.41 17.86
N PHE A 108 -14.09 16.27 18.06
CA PHE A 108 -12.77 15.81 18.46
C PHE A 108 -12.78 15.18 19.86
N HIS A 109 -11.76 14.42 20.20
CA HIS A 109 -11.66 13.73 21.49
C HIS A 109 -11.61 14.67 22.70
N ASP A 110 -11.28 15.95 22.50
CA ASP A 110 -11.34 17.00 23.52
C ASP A 110 -12.74 17.62 23.70
N GLY A 111 -13.74 17.15 22.92
CA GLY A 111 -15.12 17.60 22.95
C GLY A 111 -15.42 18.79 22.04
N SER A 112 -14.44 19.43 21.41
CA SER A 112 -14.66 20.50 20.44
C SER A 112 -15.28 19.99 19.14
N LEU A 113 -16.08 20.80 18.45
CA LEU A 113 -16.72 20.44 17.18
C LEU A 113 -15.70 20.41 16.03
N LEU A 114 -15.83 19.39 15.19
CA LEU A 114 -15.12 19.27 13.91
C LEU A 114 -15.97 19.93 12.82
N THR A 115 -15.34 20.74 11.99
CA THR A 115 -15.99 21.51 10.92
C THR A 115 -15.25 21.37 9.58
N ALA A 116 -15.84 21.89 8.52
CA ALA A 116 -15.19 22.01 7.21
C ALA A 116 -13.88 22.82 7.25
N TYR A 117 -13.73 23.73 8.21
CA TYR A 117 -12.49 24.49 8.40
C TYR A 117 -11.32 23.59 8.85
N ASP A 118 -11.58 22.57 9.68
CA ASP A 118 -10.58 21.60 10.10
C ASP A 118 -10.20 20.69 8.93
N VAL A 119 -11.19 20.27 8.13
CA VAL A 119 -10.96 19.51 6.90
C VAL A 119 -10.05 20.29 5.95
N ALA A 120 -10.39 21.54 5.65
CA ALA A 120 -9.60 22.38 4.75
C ALA A 120 -8.19 22.66 5.29
N ALA A 121 -8.03 22.87 6.61
CA ALA A 121 -6.72 23.09 7.23
C ALA A 121 -5.83 21.86 7.10
N SER A 122 -6.38 20.66 7.35
CA SER A 122 -5.67 19.39 7.20
C SER A 122 -5.20 19.16 5.77
N TRP A 123 -6.07 19.38 4.79
CA TRP A 123 -5.74 19.23 3.38
C TRP A 123 -4.76 20.27 2.89
N ASN A 124 -4.85 21.54 3.36
CA ASN A 124 -3.86 22.55 3.05
C ASN A 124 -2.47 22.20 3.62
N LYS A 125 -2.39 21.61 4.82
CA LYS A 125 -1.12 21.11 5.36
C LYS A 125 -0.51 20.01 4.49
N ILE A 126 -1.33 19.16 3.85
CA ILE A 126 -0.85 18.12 2.93
C ILE A 126 -0.38 18.73 1.60
N ILE A 127 -1.20 19.61 0.99
CA ILE A 127 -1.01 20.11 -0.38
C ILE A 127 -0.02 21.28 -0.42
N ASN A 128 -0.14 22.18 0.54
CA ASN A 128 0.66 23.39 0.66
C ASN A 128 1.30 23.48 2.06
N PRO A 129 2.20 22.52 2.40
CA PRO A 129 2.80 22.49 3.74
C PRO A 129 3.50 23.82 4.03
N PRO A 130 3.40 24.35 5.27
CA PRO A 130 4.18 25.51 5.69
C PRO A 130 5.69 25.24 5.58
N GLU A 131 6.48 26.31 5.55
CA GLU A 131 7.94 26.19 5.52
C GLU A 131 8.45 25.31 6.69
N GLY A 132 9.31 24.36 6.39
CA GLY A 132 9.86 23.39 7.36
C GLY A 132 8.93 22.21 7.68
N VAL A 133 7.68 22.20 7.21
CA VAL A 133 6.76 21.07 7.39
C VAL A 133 6.86 20.09 6.23
N THR A 134 7.09 18.83 6.52
CA THR A 134 7.16 17.77 5.51
C THR A 134 5.75 17.22 5.22
N SER A 135 5.42 17.04 3.94
CA SER A 135 4.27 16.27 3.48
C SER A 135 4.73 15.15 2.55
N ALA A 136 4.51 13.92 2.96
CA ALA A 136 4.86 12.74 2.16
C ALA A 136 3.96 12.55 0.92
N ARG A 137 2.85 13.31 0.82
CA ARG A 137 1.82 13.13 -0.20
C ARG A 137 1.54 14.36 -1.04
N GLN A 138 2.33 15.41 -0.89
CA GLN A 138 2.10 16.67 -1.61
C GLN A 138 1.94 16.45 -3.12
N SER A 139 2.80 15.64 -3.71
CA SER A 139 2.80 15.34 -5.15
C SER A 139 1.54 14.61 -5.64
N PHE A 140 0.81 13.92 -4.74
CA PHE A 140 -0.42 13.21 -5.10
C PHE A 140 -1.61 14.14 -5.37
N TYR A 141 -1.49 15.41 -5.02
CA TYR A 141 -2.57 16.41 -5.12
C TYR A 141 -2.24 17.58 -6.05
N ILE A 142 -1.33 17.38 -7.00
CA ILE A 142 -0.94 18.42 -7.98
C ILE A 142 -2.11 18.93 -8.82
N MET A 143 -3.17 18.12 -8.97
CA MET A 143 -4.41 18.48 -9.65
C MET A 143 -5.25 19.51 -8.85
N VAL A 144 -5.06 19.64 -7.54
CA VAL A 144 -5.86 20.56 -6.72
C VAL A 144 -5.39 21.99 -6.96
N ASP A 145 -6.33 22.88 -7.30
CA ASP A 145 -6.12 24.31 -7.42
C ASP A 145 -6.33 25.01 -6.08
N LYS A 146 -7.51 24.82 -5.48
CA LYS A 146 -7.87 25.42 -4.19
C LYS A 146 -8.92 24.62 -3.43
N ILE A 147 -9.00 24.88 -2.13
CA ILE A 147 -10.01 24.34 -1.22
C ILE A 147 -10.80 25.51 -0.64
N GLU A 148 -12.13 25.46 -0.75
CA GLU A 148 -13.04 26.49 -0.26
C GLU A 148 -13.95 25.92 0.84
N THR A 149 -14.30 26.75 1.82
CA THR A 149 -15.22 26.44 2.91
C THR A 149 -16.29 27.53 3.00
N PRO A 150 -17.34 27.46 2.15
CA PRO A 150 -18.37 28.50 2.11
C PRO A 150 -19.20 28.57 3.40
N ASP A 151 -19.27 27.48 4.15
CA ASP A 151 -19.93 27.38 5.45
C ASP A 151 -19.24 26.32 6.33
N PRO A 152 -19.55 26.22 7.65
CA PRO A 152 -18.90 25.27 8.56
C PRO A 152 -19.07 23.78 8.22
N LEU A 153 -20.01 23.44 7.37
CA LEU A 153 -20.33 22.04 7.01
C LEU A 153 -20.11 21.74 5.52
N THR A 154 -19.47 22.65 4.77
CA THR A 154 -19.22 22.44 3.34
C THR A 154 -17.75 22.67 3.00
N VAL A 155 -17.12 21.67 2.37
CA VAL A 155 -15.79 21.81 1.78
C VAL A 155 -15.87 21.56 0.28
N VAL A 156 -15.22 22.41 -0.51
CA VAL A 156 -15.20 22.34 -1.98
C VAL A 156 -13.76 22.24 -2.45
N PHE A 157 -13.45 21.16 -3.16
CA PHE A 157 -12.18 21.04 -3.87
C PHE A 157 -12.37 21.48 -5.32
N ARG A 158 -11.51 22.38 -5.78
CA ARG A 158 -11.43 22.76 -7.19
C ARG A 158 -10.15 22.26 -7.79
N LEU A 159 -10.27 21.56 -8.92
CA LEU A 159 -9.16 20.99 -9.65
C LEU A 159 -8.77 21.87 -10.82
N LYS A 160 -7.47 21.86 -11.15
CA LYS A 160 -6.90 22.50 -12.35
C LYS A 160 -7.36 21.80 -13.62
N PHE A 161 -7.51 20.48 -13.55
CA PHE A 161 -7.94 19.60 -14.64
C PHE A 161 -8.73 18.41 -14.09
N PRO A 162 -9.64 17.81 -14.87
CA PRO A 162 -10.35 16.60 -14.46
C PRO A 162 -9.39 15.42 -14.45
N THR A 163 -9.55 14.51 -13.47
CA THR A 163 -8.72 13.30 -13.38
C THR A 163 -9.44 12.20 -12.60
N SER A 164 -9.25 10.95 -13.00
CA SER A 164 -9.71 9.76 -12.26
C SER A 164 -8.92 9.50 -10.97
N ALA A 165 -7.76 10.14 -10.80
CA ALA A 165 -6.88 9.94 -9.66
C ALA A 165 -7.34 10.64 -8.38
N PHE A 166 -8.25 11.62 -8.44
CA PHE A 166 -8.56 12.49 -7.31
C PHE A 166 -9.27 11.77 -6.15
N LEU A 167 -10.36 11.04 -6.40
CA LEU A 167 -11.08 10.32 -5.33
C LEU A 167 -10.24 9.20 -4.68
N PRO A 168 -9.50 8.37 -5.45
CA PRO A 168 -8.55 7.43 -4.85
C PRO A 168 -7.51 8.14 -3.96
N ALA A 169 -6.97 9.29 -4.39
CA ALA A 169 -6.02 10.06 -3.59
C ALA A 169 -6.67 10.58 -2.29
N LEU A 170 -7.92 11.08 -2.35
CA LEU A 170 -8.66 11.52 -1.16
C LEU A 170 -8.92 10.39 -0.16
N ALA A 171 -9.04 9.14 -0.62
CA ALA A 171 -9.28 7.98 0.22
C ALA A 171 -8.00 7.42 0.87
N ASP A 172 -6.86 8.09 0.73
CA ASP A 172 -5.60 7.69 1.37
C ASP A 172 -5.76 7.62 2.89
N PRO A 173 -5.40 6.49 3.55
CA PRO A 173 -5.66 6.27 4.96
C PRO A 173 -4.80 7.13 5.92
N PHE A 174 -3.89 7.93 5.42
CA PHE A 174 -3.08 8.86 6.20
C PHE A 174 -3.62 10.30 6.19
N THR A 175 -4.68 10.59 5.43
CA THR A 175 -5.27 11.93 5.30
C THR A 175 -6.17 12.29 6.48
N TRP A 176 -5.64 12.08 7.68
CA TRP A 176 -6.35 12.32 8.93
C TRP A 176 -6.76 13.78 9.09
N ILE A 177 -7.95 14.00 9.63
CA ILE A 177 -8.43 15.36 9.88
C ILE A 177 -7.94 15.82 11.24
N TYR A 178 -7.12 16.85 11.22
CA TYR A 178 -6.52 17.53 12.36
C TYR A 178 -7.32 18.77 12.75
N LYS A 179 -7.28 19.12 14.03
CA LYS A 179 -7.93 20.33 14.53
C LYS A 179 -7.17 21.57 14.05
N LYS A 180 -7.88 22.44 13.31
CA LYS A 180 -7.32 23.67 12.73
C LYS A 180 -6.65 24.56 13.79
N GLU A 181 -7.30 24.77 14.93
CA GLU A 181 -6.77 25.58 16.03
C GLU A 181 -5.39 25.06 16.52
N THR A 182 -5.19 23.73 16.53
CA THR A 182 -3.93 23.11 16.91
C THR A 182 -2.86 23.34 15.83
N LEU A 183 -3.23 23.15 14.56
CA LEU A 183 -2.32 23.39 13.42
C LEU A 183 -1.89 24.87 13.32
N ASP A 184 -2.81 25.79 13.58
CA ASP A 184 -2.53 27.25 13.55
C ASP A 184 -1.53 27.66 14.64
N LYS A 185 -1.54 26.95 15.80
CA LYS A 185 -0.63 27.21 16.92
C LYS A 185 0.74 26.58 16.70
N ASP A 186 0.77 25.33 16.23
CA ASP A 186 1.99 24.57 15.97
C ASP A 186 1.74 23.50 14.88
N PRO A 187 2.22 23.71 13.64
CA PRO A 187 2.03 22.75 12.56
C PRO A 187 2.75 21.41 12.76
N HIS A 188 3.69 21.34 13.72
CA HIS A 188 4.45 20.13 14.11
C HIS A 188 3.85 19.38 15.30
N TRP A 189 2.79 19.90 15.92
CA TRP A 189 2.20 19.37 17.16
C TRP A 189 1.86 17.88 17.05
N TYR A 190 1.28 17.46 15.92
CA TYR A 190 0.86 16.09 15.66
C TYR A 190 2.03 15.10 15.48
N GLU A 191 3.25 15.57 15.32
CA GLU A 191 4.43 14.69 15.27
C GLU A 191 4.64 13.93 16.60
N LYS A 192 4.22 14.52 17.72
CA LYS A 192 4.43 14.01 19.08
C LYS A 192 3.15 13.79 19.87
N ASN A 193 2.01 14.24 19.37
CA ASN A 193 0.74 14.23 20.08
C ASN A 193 -0.38 13.63 19.22
N ILE A 194 -1.38 13.09 19.89
CA ILE A 194 -2.56 12.47 19.26
C ILE A 194 -3.83 13.18 19.75
N LEU A 195 -4.57 13.79 18.82
CA LEU A 195 -5.90 14.36 19.04
C LEU A 195 -6.70 14.23 17.74
N GLY A 196 -7.66 13.35 17.70
CA GLY A 196 -8.51 13.10 16.53
C GLY A 196 -9.99 13.04 16.87
N SER A 197 -10.76 12.47 15.94
CA SER A 197 -12.22 12.25 16.06
C SER A 197 -12.58 10.78 15.75
N GLY A 198 -11.60 9.89 15.78
CA GLY A 198 -11.73 8.47 15.45
C GLY A 198 -12.47 7.64 16.48
N PRO A 199 -12.62 6.32 16.20
CA PRO A 199 -13.38 5.39 17.04
C PRO A 199 -12.78 5.15 18.43
N PHE A 200 -11.48 5.40 18.61
CA PHE A 200 -10.83 5.25 19.92
C PHE A 200 -10.19 6.57 20.35
N LYS A 201 -10.16 6.81 21.67
CA LYS A 201 -9.43 7.91 22.31
C LYS A 201 -8.08 7.43 22.79
N PHE A 202 -7.04 8.21 22.52
CA PHE A 202 -5.69 7.92 23.00
C PHE A 202 -5.62 7.94 24.52
N VAL A 203 -4.99 6.93 25.11
CA VAL A 203 -4.80 6.78 26.56
C VAL A 203 -3.34 6.89 26.96
N GLU A 204 -2.45 6.09 26.32
CA GLU A 204 -1.06 5.98 26.74
C GLU A 204 -0.17 5.54 25.59
N TYR A 205 1.04 6.06 25.57
CA TYR A 205 2.13 5.58 24.73
C TYR A 205 3.38 5.33 25.56
N GLN A 206 3.89 4.11 25.52
CA GLN A 206 5.16 3.71 26.09
C GLN A 206 6.12 3.39 24.95
N ALA A 207 7.09 4.27 24.71
CA ALA A 207 8.03 4.15 23.59
C ALA A 207 8.73 2.77 23.56
N GLY A 208 8.74 2.13 22.40
CA GLY A 208 9.31 0.80 22.23
C GLY A 208 8.52 -0.35 22.88
N HIS A 209 7.37 -0.07 23.49
CA HIS A 209 6.59 -1.09 24.20
C HIS A 209 5.14 -1.16 23.72
N SER A 210 4.33 -0.12 23.92
CA SER A 210 2.91 -0.18 23.57
C SER A 210 2.26 1.17 23.36
N ILE A 211 1.11 1.15 22.66
CA ILE A 211 0.17 2.25 22.54
C ILE A 211 -1.23 1.75 22.87
N LYS A 212 -2.03 2.53 23.62
CA LYS A 212 -3.34 2.14 24.10
C LYS A 212 -4.41 3.17 23.78
N GLY A 213 -5.60 2.68 23.47
CA GLY A 213 -6.78 3.49 23.25
C GLY A 213 -8.02 2.88 23.90
N GLU A 214 -8.95 3.73 24.31
CA GLU A 214 -10.26 3.37 24.83
C GLU A 214 -11.38 3.77 23.85
N ARG A 215 -12.55 3.12 23.94
CA ARG A 215 -13.71 3.42 23.10
C ARG A 215 -14.07 4.90 23.14
N ASN A 216 -14.22 5.53 21.99
CA ASN A 216 -14.83 6.85 21.85
C ASN A 216 -16.38 6.69 21.87
N LYS A 217 -17.02 7.03 22.97
CA LYS A 217 -18.49 6.97 23.12
C LYS A 217 -19.23 8.01 22.27
N ASP A 218 -18.53 9.09 21.86
CA ASP A 218 -19.06 10.16 21.02
C ASP A 218 -18.68 9.96 19.52
N TYR A 219 -18.30 8.73 19.12
CA TYR A 219 -17.95 8.46 17.73
C TYR A 219 -19.15 8.66 16.81
N HIS A 220 -18.93 9.32 15.68
CA HIS A 220 -20.02 9.76 14.80
C HIS A 220 -20.72 8.61 14.03
N HIS A 221 -20.12 7.43 13.92
CA HIS A 221 -20.78 6.23 13.41
C HIS A 221 -21.49 5.50 14.56
N LYS A 222 -22.82 5.56 14.56
CA LYS A 222 -23.66 4.96 15.62
C LYS A 222 -23.42 3.46 15.75
N GLY A 223 -23.28 2.97 16.98
CA GLY A 223 -23.04 1.56 17.27
C GLY A 223 -21.57 1.13 17.15
N LEU A 224 -20.67 2.02 16.75
CA LEU A 224 -19.24 1.74 16.64
C LEU A 224 -18.43 2.57 17.66
N PRO A 225 -17.22 2.14 18.00
CA PRO A 225 -16.62 0.82 17.74
C PRO A 225 -17.25 -0.28 18.61
N TYR A 226 -17.09 -1.55 18.23
CA TYR A 226 -17.56 -2.68 19.03
C TYR A 226 -16.69 -2.95 20.26
N LEU A 227 -15.38 -2.76 20.15
CA LEU A 227 -14.41 -2.99 21.23
C LEU A 227 -14.50 -1.90 22.32
N ASP A 228 -14.16 -2.27 23.58
CA ASP A 228 -13.98 -1.30 24.66
C ASP A 228 -12.62 -0.60 24.61
N ALA A 229 -11.58 -1.32 24.14
CA ALA A 229 -10.22 -0.82 24.10
C ALA A 229 -9.37 -1.53 23.04
N ILE A 230 -8.24 -0.91 22.71
CA ILE A 230 -7.20 -1.46 21.86
C ILE A 230 -5.84 -1.32 22.54
N THR A 231 -4.94 -2.28 22.25
CA THR A 231 -3.53 -2.23 22.68
C THR A 231 -2.62 -2.70 21.55
N GLY A 232 -1.86 -1.80 20.97
CA GLY A 232 -0.78 -2.12 20.04
C GLY A 232 0.52 -2.40 20.78
N ILE A 233 1.18 -3.53 20.53
CA ILE A 233 2.47 -3.92 21.12
C ILE A 233 3.53 -3.86 20.03
N TYR A 234 4.61 -3.13 20.28
CA TYR A 234 5.74 -3.02 19.36
C TYR A 234 6.67 -4.23 19.48
N ALA A 235 7.04 -4.82 18.35
CA ALA A 235 8.08 -5.83 18.26
C ALA A 235 8.64 -5.93 16.84
N ASP A 236 9.90 -5.55 16.67
CA ASP A 236 10.65 -5.62 15.40
C ASP A 236 10.92 -7.07 14.98
N LYS A 237 11.16 -7.98 15.95
CA LYS A 237 11.55 -9.37 15.71
C LYS A 237 10.35 -10.25 15.40
N GLN A 238 10.38 -10.91 14.24
CA GLN A 238 9.32 -11.79 13.78
C GLN A 238 9.00 -12.90 14.79
N ALA A 239 10.01 -13.57 15.37
CA ALA A 239 9.81 -14.64 16.34
C ALA A 239 8.99 -14.19 17.56
N VAL A 240 9.18 -12.95 18.03
CA VAL A 240 8.41 -12.38 19.14
C VAL A 240 6.94 -12.21 18.75
N ARG A 241 6.67 -11.76 17.53
CA ARG A 241 5.30 -11.57 17.03
C ARG A 241 4.57 -12.91 16.82
N VAL A 242 5.25 -13.89 16.24
CA VAL A 242 4.71 -15.26 16.07
C VAL A 242 4.37 -15.86 17.43
N GLU A 243 5.29 -15.78 18.41
CA GLU A 243 5.04 -16.28 19.76
C GLU A 243 3.90 -15.54 20.48
N ALA A 244 3.76 -14.24 20.26
CA ALA A 244 2.66 -13.47 20.86
C ALA A 244 1.28 -13.94 20.34
N ILE A 245 1.16 -14.28 19.05
CA ILE A 245 -0.07 -14.84 18.49
C ILE A 245 -0.27 -16.28 18.99
N ARG A 246 0.79 -17.10 19.04
CA ARG A 246 0.71 -18.49 19.51
C ARG A 246 0.25 -18.59 20.97
N SER A 247 0.78 -17.74 21.83
CA SER A 247 0.45 -17.73 23.26
C SER A 247 -0.81 -16.92 23.63
N ASP A 248 -1.54 -16.40 22.65
CA ASP A 248 -2.71 -15.49 22.84
C ASP A 248 -2.42 -14.18 23.59
N ARG A 249 -1.14 -13.77 23.61
CA ARG A 249 -0.74 -12.47 24.14
C ARG A 249 -1.10 -11.32 23.20
N ALA A 250 -1.18 -11.60 21.90
CA ALA A 250 -1.78 -10.74 20.89
C ALA A 250 -2.63 -11.58 19.93
N ALA A 251 -3.68 -10.96 19.39
CA ALA A 251 -4.64 -11.66 18.54
C ALA A 251 -4.27 -11.64 17.06
N ILE A 252 -3.54 -10.62 16.61
CA ILE A 252 -3.24 -10.39 15.19
C ILE A 252 -2.00 -9.52 15.01
N GLU A 253 -1.31 -9.71 13.86
CA GLU A 253 -0.42 -8.74 13.25
C GLU A 253 -0.98 -8.39 11.87
N PHE A 254 -1.36 -7.14 11.66
CA PHE A 254 -2.10 -6.71 10.46
C PHE A 254 -1.27 -6.64 9.18
N ARG A 255 0.07 -6.66 9.26
CA ARG A 255 0.91 -6.51 8.08
C ARG A 255 1.02 -7.80 7.27
N SER A 256 1.78 -8.76 7.71
CA SER A 256 1.94 -10.10 7.11
C SER A 256 3.01 -10.91 7.86
N LEU A 257 2.90 -12.23 7.84
CA LEU A 257 3.96 -13.15 8.23
C LEU A 257 4.41 -13.99 7.02
N PRO A 258 5.68 -14.47 6.98
CA PRO A 258 6.13 -15.34 5.90
C PRO A 258 5.48 -16.72 5.98
N PRO A 259 5.43 -17.47 4.86
CA PRO A 259 4.73 -18.76 4.78
C PRO A 259 5.13 -19.73 5.90
N SER A 260 6.43 -19.89 6.19
CA SER A 260 6.89 -20.81 7.24
C SER A 260 6.37 -20.47 8.64
N ALA A 261 6.24 -19.18 8.97
CA ALA A 261 5.69 -18.75 10.26
C ALA A 261 4.17 -18.97 10.33
N VAL A 262 3.48 -18.84 9.20
CA VAL A 262 2.05 -19.13 9.10
C VAL A 262 1.81 -20.63 9.26
N ASP A 263 2.60 -21.49 8.59
CA ASP A 263 2.52 -22.94 8.72
C ASP A 263 2.77 -23.40 10.17
N GLU A 264 3.75 -22.80 10.87
CA GLU A 264 4.00 -23.03 12.29
C GLU A 264 2.78 -22.70 13.16
N LEU A 265 2.16 -21.54 12.93
CA LEU A 265 0.98 -21.12 13.70
C LEU A 265 -0.23 -22.00 13.42
N VAL A 266 -0.49 -22.34 12.16
CA VAL A 266 -1.59 -23.23 11.76
C VAL A 266 -1.37 -24.63 12.36
N GLY A 267 -0.15 -25.16 12.29
CA GLY A 267 0.19 -26.46 12.89
C GLY A 267 0.03 -26.50 14.41
N ALA A 268 0.33 -25.38 15.10
CA ALA A 268 0.25 -25.30 16.56
C ALA A 268 -1.17 -25.01 17.09
N LEU A 269 -1.98 -24.23 16.34
CA LEU A 269 -3.24 -23.68 16.83
C LEU A 269 -4.48 -24.34 16.20
N GLY A 270 -4.35 -24.97 15.03
CA GLY A 270 -5.47 -25.60 14.32
C GLY A 270 -6.59 -24.59 14.04
N ASP A 271 -7.81 -24.90 14.48
CA ASP A 271 -9.02 -24.09 14.30
C ASP A 271 -9.05 -22.78 15.12
N LYS A 272 -8.11 -22.61 16.05
CA LYS A 272 -7.96 -21.37 16.83
C LYS A 272 -7.25 -20.24 16.08
N VAL A 273 -6.79 -20.50 14.86
CA VAL A 273 -6.21 -19.50 13.96
C VAL A 273 -6.91 -19.51 12.62
N THR A 274 -7.24 -18.32 12.14
CA THR A 274 -7.76 -18.08 10.78
C THR A 274 -6.66 -17.40 9.97
N VAL A 275 -6.52 -17.77 8.71
CA VAL A 275 -5.54 -17.15 7.79
C VAL A 275 -6.30 -16.43 6.68
N GLN A 276 -6.06 -15.13 6.55
CA GLN A 276 -6.52 -14.35 5.41
C GLN A 276 -5.36 -14.06 4.47
N THR A 277 -5.61 -14.05 3.16
CA THR A 277 -4.59 -13.80 2.14
C THR A 277 -5.07 -12.76 1.14
N SER A 278 -4.14 -12.02 0.56
CA SER A 278 -4.39 -11.04 -0.50
C SER A 278 -3.12 -10.80 -1.30
N ASP A 279 -3.25 -10.45 -2.58
CA ASP A 279 -2.18 -9.74 -3.25
C ASP A 279 -1.84 -8.47 -2.46
N TRP A 280 -0.61 -7.97 -2.62
CA TRP A 280 -0.16 -6.80 -1.88
C TRP A 280 0.24 -5.68 -2.85
N ASN A 281 -0.33 -4.50 -2.67
CA ASN A 281 0.05 -3.30 -3.42
C ASN A 281 1.42 -2.77 -2.96
N CYS A 282 2.39 -3.67 -2.97
CA CYS A 282 3.79 -3.46 -2.66
C CYS A 282 4.67 -4.25 -3.61
N ALA A 283 5.73 -3.64 -4.08
CA ALA A 283 6.79 -4.31 -4.82
C ALA A 283 8.16 -3.88 -4.31
N LEU A 284 9.19 -4.69 -4.50
CA LEU A 284 10.55 -4.20 -4.48
C LEU A 284 10.96 -3.82 -5.90
N ILE A 285 11.66 -2.70 -5.99
CA ILE A 285 12.31 -2.22 -7.20
C ILE A 285 13.81 -2.13 -6.99
N VAL A 286 14.54 -2.25 -8.07
CA VAL A 286 15.98 -2.03 -8.10
C VAL A 286 16.21 -0.70 -8.78
N THR A 287 16.87 0.20 -8.07
CA THR A 287 17.13 1.59 -8.47
C THR A 287 18.62 1.76 -8.81
N PRO A 288 19.00 1.78 -10.10
CA PRO A 288 20.35 2.16 -10.52
C PRO A 288 20.55 3.67 -10.33
N ASN A 289 21.71 4.08 -9.84
CA ASN A 289 22.07 5.49 -9.75
C ASN A 289 22.58 6.02 -11.08
N HIS A 290 21.74 6.78 -11.81
CA HIS A 290 22.07 7.28 -13.15
C HIS A 290 23.24 8.29 -13.18
N LYS A 291 23.60 8.88 -12.05
CA LYS A 291 24.80 9.76 -11.95
C LYS A 291 26.10 8.98 -11.83
N ARG A 292 26.04 7.66 -11.66
CA ARG A 292 27.23 6.80 -11.52
C ARG A 292 27.46 5.96 -12.77
N LYS A 293 28.71 5.97 -13.26
CA LYS A 293 29.13 5.07 -14.35
C LYS A 293 29.29 3.63 -13.81
N PRO A 294 28.87 2.60 -14.58
CA PRO A 294 28.30 2.69 -15.93
C PRO A 294 26.77 2.76 -15.96
N PHE A 295 26.07 2.99 -14.84
CA PHE A 295 24.61 2.98 -14.74
C PHE A 295 23.92 4.19 -15.40
N ASN A 296 24.70 5.19 -15.84
CA ASN A 296 24.21 6.26 -16.71
C ASN A 296 23.88 5.77 -18.14
N ASP A 297 24.34 4.57 -18.53
CA ASP A 297 24.05 3.94 -19.81
C ASP A 297 22.83 3.01 -19.70
N ALA A 298 21.79 3.28 -20.49
CA ALA A 298 20.56 2.48 -20.50
C ALA A 298 20.81 1.01 -20.88
N ARG A 299 21.84 0.71 -21.69
CA ARG A 299 22.19 -0.66 -22.07
C ARG A 299 22.64 -1.48 -20.86
N VAL A 300 23.37 -0.87 -19.93
CA VAL A 300 23.79 -1.52 -18.68
C VAL A 300 22.58 -1.81 -17.79
N ARG A 301 21.70 -0.83 -17.60
CA ARG A 301 20.48 -1.01 -16.81
C ARG A 301 19.57 -2.07 -17.43
N ARG A 302 19.41 -2.04 -18.76
CA ARG A 302 18.65 -3.06 -19.50
C ARG A 302 19.27 -4.46 -19.36
N ALA A 303 20.58 -4.59 -19.34
CA ALA A 303 21.23 -5.87 -19.10
C ALA A 303 20.91 -6.45 -17.71
N LEU A 304 20.82 -5.60 -16.68
CA LEU A 304 20.46 -6.04 -15.33
C LEU A 304 19.02 -6.56 -15.25
N THR A 305 18.04 -5.93 -15.94
CA THR A 305 16.67 -6.44 -15.96
C THR A 305 16.52 -7.72 -16.77
N LEU A 306 17.26 -7.84 -17.90
CA LEU A 306 17.27 -9.04 -18.75
C LEU A 306 17.89 -10.27 -18.08
N ALA A 307 18.75 -10.09 -17.08
CA ALA A 307 19.37 -11.19 -16.35
C ALA A 307 18.37 -12.00 -15.52
N MET A 308 17.31 -11.35 -15.03
CA MET A 308 16.38 -11.90 -14.05
C MET A 308 15.32 -12.81 -14.67
N ASP A 309 15.24 -14.04 -14.19
CA ASP A 309 14.16 -14.97 -14.52
C ASP A 309 13.00 -14.82 -13.53
N ARG A 310 12.10 -13.90 -13.82
CA ARG A 310 10.95 -13.60 -12.96
C ARG A 310 9.94 -14.75 -12.92
N TRP A 311 9.71 -15.41 -14.05
CA TRP A 311 8.67 -16.43 -14.18
C TRP A 311 8.96 -17.70 -13.37
N HIS A 312 10.21 -18.12 -13.26
CA HIS A 312 10.61 -19.24 -12.39
C HIS A 312 11.03 -18.78 -11.00
N GLY A 313 11.51 -17.55 -10.86
CA GLY A 313 11.92 -16.96 -9.59
C GLY A 313 10.73 -16.74 -8.64
N ALA A 314 9.59 -16.23 -9.13
CA ALA A 314 8.42 -15.96 -8.31
C ALA A 314 7.89 -17.21 -7.58
N PRO A 315 7.62 -18.36 -8.23
CA PRO A 315 7.19 -19.58 -7.54
C PRO A 315 8.21 -20.15 -6.57
N ALA A 316 9.51 -19.95 -6.81
CA ALA A 316 10.56 -20.42 -5.91
C ALA A 316 10.63 -19.55 -4.65
N LEU A 317 10.63 -18.22 -4.82
CA LEU A 317 10.72 -17.26 -3.73
C LEU A 317 9.45 -17.22 -2.87
N SER A 318 8.27 -17.43 -3.45
CA SER A 318 6.99 -17.45 -2.72
C SER A 318 6.91 -18.51 -1.63
N LYS A 319 7.76 -19.53 -1.68
CA LYS A 319 7.85 -20.57 -0.62
C LYS A 319 8.53 -20.08 0.66
N ILE A 320 9.38 -19.07 0.56
CA ILE A 320 10.25 -18.60 1.66
C ILE A 320 10.12 -17.11 1.96
N ALA A 321 9.53 -16.35 1.05
CA ALA A 321 9.41 -14.90 1.15
C ALA A 321 7.97 -14.45 0.82
N ILE A 322 7.63 -13.24 1.23
CA ILE A 322 6.34 -12.60 0.98
C ILE A 322 6.24 -11.98 -0.42
N VAL A 323 6.85 -12.58 -1.43
CA VAL A 323 6.75 -12.20 -2.84
C VAL A 323 6.06 -13.31 -3.62
N HIS A 324 5.26 -12.96 -4.62
CA HIS A 324 4.46 -13.97 -5.29
C HIS A 324 4.28 -13.70 -6.78
N THR A 325 3.94 -12.47 -7.18
CA THR A 325 3.37 -12.20 -8.48
C THR A 325 4.36 -11.50 -9.40
N VAL A 326 4.49 -11.98 -10.63
CA VAL A 326 5.15 -11.25 -11.71
C VAL A 326 4.19 -10.20 -12.25
N GLY A 327 4.63 -8.95 -12.31
CA GLY A 327 3.84 -7.83 -12.81
C GLY A 327 4.73 -6.69 -13.30
N GLY A 328 4.14 -5.76 -14.04
CA GLY A 328 4.78 -4.52 -14.45
C GLY A 328 4.79 -3.48 -13.34
N ILE A 329 4.81 -2.19 -13.71
CA ILE A 329 4.85 -1.07 -12.75
C ILE A 329 3.53 -0.82 -12.03
N VAL A 330 2.43 -1.31 -12.59
CA VAL A 330 1.09 -1.18 -12.00
C VAL A 330 0.72 -2.43 -11.23
N PHE A 331 0.10 -2.25 -10.06
CA PHE A 331 -0.41 -3.35 -9.24
C PHE A 331 -1.23 -4.36 -10.09
N PRO A 332 -0.90 -5.66 -10.08
CA PRO A 332 -1.50 -6.65 -10.98
C PRO A 332 -3.02 -6.79 -10.89
N GLY A 333 -3.63 -6.39 -9.76
CA GLY A 333 -5.10 -6.34 -9.59
C GLY A 333 -5.77 -5.09 -10.19
N SER A 334 -5.00 -4.15 -10.75
CA SER A 334 -5.52 -2.92 -11.33
C SER A 334 -6.03 -3.13 -12.76
N PRO A 335 -7.13 -2.43 -13.18
CA PRO A 335 -7.57 -2.42 -14.57
C PRO A 335 -6.53 -1.90 -15.58
N LEU A 336 -5.56 -1.10 -15.12
CA LEU A 336 -4.46 -0.58 -15.96
C LEU A 336 -3.23 -1.50 -15.99
N ALA A 337 -3.23 -2.60 -15.25
CA ALA A 337 -2.10 -3.53 -15.25
C ALA A 337 -1.88 -4.21 -16.61
N ALA A 338 -0.61 -4.50 -16.91
CA ALA A 338 -0.26 -5.30 -18.07
C ALA A 338 -0.73 -6.75 -17.91
N THR A 339 -1.20 -7.35 -19.00
CA THR A 339 -1.41 -8.80 -19.05
C THR A 339 -0.05 -9.52 -19.13
N LYS A 340 -0.07 -10.84 -18.92
CA LYS A 340 1.15 -11.65 -19.09
C LYS A 340 1.74 -11.52 -20.49
N GLU A 341 0.88 -11.58 -21.50
CA GLU A 341 1.26 -11.50 -22.92
C GLU A 341 1.87 -10.12 -23.26
N GLU A 342 1.36 -9.04 -22.66
CA GLU A 342 1.93 -7.70 -22.79
C GLU A 342 3.30 -7.61 -22.13
N LEU A 343 3.45 -8.17 -20.91
CA LEU A 343 4.73 -8.20 -20.20
C LEU A 343 5.78 -9.00 -20.96
N GLU A 344 5.43 -10.15 -21.55
CA GLU A 344 6.36 -10.98 -22.32
C GLU A 344 6.95 -10.28 -23.54
N GLN A 345 6.42 -9.11 -23.95
CA GLN A 345 7.00 -8.25 -24.98
C GLN A 345 8.04 -7.26 -24.43
N ILE A 346 8.14 -7.10 -23.11
CA ILE A 346 9.04 -6.14 -22.45
C ILE A 346 10.34 -6.84 -22.05
N ALA A 347 11.49 -6.16 -22.25
CA ALA A 347 12.79 -6.66 -21.84
C ALA A 347 12.82 -6.99 -20.33
N GLY A 348 13.33 -8.19 -20.01
CA GLY A 348 13.34 -8.72 -18.63
C GLY A 348 12.13 -9.57 -18.25
N TYR A 349 11.11 -9.64 -19.11
CA TYR A 349 9.94 -10.50 -18.92
C TYR A 349 9.81 -11.58 -20.00
N TRP A 350 10.80 -11.73 -20.86
CA TRP A 350 10.77 -12.74 -21.91
C TRP A 350 10.65 -14.14 -21.30
N PRO A 351 9.86 -15.04 -21.92
CA PRO A 351 9.66 -16.40 -21.39
C PRO A 351 10.94 -17.25 -21.40
N ASP A 352 11.85 -16.98 -22.37
CA ASP A 352 13.12 -17.67 -22.49
C ASP A 352 14.22 -16.89 -21.74
N ALA A 353 14.50 -17.32 -20.51
CA ALA A 353 15.51 -16.71 -19.65
C ALA A 353 16.93 -16.79 -20.23
N GLU A 354 17.30 -17.86 -20.95
CA GLU A 354 18.65 -17.96 -21.54
C GLU A 354 18.81 -17.03 -22.74
N LYS A 355 17.80 -16.90 -23.58
CA LYS A 355 17.79 -15.89 -24.64
C LYS A 355 17.94 -14.48 -24.05
N SER A 356 17.24 -14.19 -22.96
CA SER A 356 17.31 -12.93 -22.25
C SER A 356 18.73 -12.66 -21.71
N ARG A 357 19.37 -13.65 -21.10
CA ARG A 357 20.74 -13.55 -20.58
C ARG A 357 21.79 -13.42 -21.67
N VAL A 358 21.59 -14.05 -22.83
CA VAL A 358 22.49 -13.84 -24.00
C VAL A 358 22.45 -12.38 -24.43
N GLU A 359 21.27 -11.79 -24.53
CA GLU A 359 21.13 -10.37 -24.89
C GLU A 359 21.72 -9.46 -23.80
N ALA A 360 21.53 -9.78 -22.51
CA ALA A 360 22.14 -9.05 -21.40
C ALA A 360 23.66 -8.98 -21.52
N ARG A 361 24.33 -10.12 -21.78
CA ARG A 361 25.77 -10.19 -21.98
C ARG A 361 26.23 -9.38 -23.22
N ARG A 362 25.43 -9.42 -24.29
CA ARG A 362 25.72 -8.62 -25.52
C ARG A 362 25.70 -7.12 -25.19
N LEU A 363 24.68 -6.65 -24.48
CA LEU A 363 24.53 -5.24 -24.09
C LEU A 363 25.67 -4.77 -23.17
N LEU A 364 26.07 -5.57 -22.17
CA LEU A 364 27.21 -5.26 -21.30
C LEU A 364 28.51 -5.10 -22.10
N LYS A 365 28.76 -6.00 -23.03
CA LYS A 365 29.93 -5.94 -23.90
C LYS A 365 29.93 -4.69 -24.77
N GLU A 366 28.79 -4.35 -25.39
CA GLU A 366 28.65 -3.15 -26.23
C GLU A 366 28.76 -1.84 -25.43
N ALA A 367 28.38 -1.86 -24.17
CA ALA A 367 28.53 -0.74 -23.25
C ALA A 367 29.94 -0.63 -22.65
N GLY A 368 30.86 -1.59 -22.96
CA GLY A 368 32.19 -1.65 -22.35
C GLY A 368 32.16 -1.99 -20.85
N ALA A 369 31.11 -2.67 -20.41
CA ALA A 369 30.87 -3.05 -19.01
C ALA A 369 30.97 -4.58 -18.80
N ASP A 370 31.71 -5.28 -19.65
CA ASP A 370 31.97 -6.71 -19.48
C ASP A 370 32.73 -6.97 -18.17
N GLY A 371 32.27 -7.94 -17.39
CA GLY A 371 32.82 -8.21 -16.05
C GLY A 371 32.46 -7.15 -14.98
N LEU A 372 31.37 -6.40 -15.19
CA LEU A 372 30.85 -5.38 -14.24
C LEU A 372 30.87 -5.87 -12.80
N SER A 373 31.34 -5.03 -11.90
CA SER A 373 31.27 -5.24 -10.44
C SER A 373 30.72 -3.98 -9.76
N PHE A 374 29.79 -4.15 -8.81
CA PHE A 374 29.20 -3.02 -8.07
C PHE A 374 28.71 -3.40 -6.69
N GLU A 375 28.42 -2.39 -5.89
CA GLU A 375 27.81 -2.52 -4.58
C GLU A 375 26.27 -2.37 -4.67
N LEU A 376 25.54 -3.34 -4.11
CA LEU A 376 24.09 -3.30 -3.97
C LEU A 376 23.72 -2.85 -2.56
N LEU A 377 23.18 -1.64 -2.44
CA LEU A 377 22.62 -1.15 -1.18
C LEU A 377 21.32 -1.89 -0.87
N ASN A 378 21.27 -2.58 0.27
CA ASN A 378 20.10 -3.34 0.72
C ASN A 378 19.75 -3.01 2.17
N ARG A 379 18.49 -3.23 2.53
CA ARG A 379 17.94 -2.97 3.86
C ARG A 379 18.06 -4.20 4.75
N SER A 380 18.44 -4.00 6.03
CA SER A 380 18.54 -5.07 7.04
C SER A 380 17.16 -5.49 7.56
N VAL A 381 16.32 -5.99 6.65
CA VAL A 381 14.98 -6.53 6.91
C VAL A 381 14.84 -7.87 6.20
N ASP A 382 14.48 -8.92 6.95
CA ASP A 382 14.41 -10.26 6.39
C ASP A 382 13.41 -10.36 5.24
N GLN A 383 12.19 -9.87 5.44
CA GLN A 383 11.10 -10.01 4.49
C GLN A 383 10.75 -8.69 3.79
N PRO A 384 10.81 -8.66 2.45
CA PRO A 384 11.42 -9.63 1.54
C PRO A 384 12.87 -9.27 1.15
N PHE A 385 13.47 -8.18 1.69
CA PHE A 385 14.72 -7.55 1.26
C PHE A 385 15.90 -8.53 1.22
N LYS A 386 16.06 -9.33 2.28
CA LYS A 386 17.16 -10.32 2.36
C LYS A 386 17.08 -11.35 1.23
N TYR A 387 15.92 -11.97 1.06
CA TYR A 387 15.75 -13.06 0.08
C TYR A 387 15.82 -12.54 -1.35
N LEU A 388 15.24 -11.36 -1.60
CA LEU A 388 15.33 -10.76 -2.91
C LEU A 388 16.77 -10.34 -3.25
N GLY A 389 17.50 -9.76 -2.30
CA GLY A 389 18.91 -9.41 -2.50
C GLY A 389 19.77 -10.63 -2.84
N ILE A 390 19.54 -11.78 -2.19
CA ILE A 390 20.24 -13.04 -2.50
C ILE A 390 19.89 -13.51 -3.93
N TRP A 391 18.60 -13.49 -4.28
CA TRP A 391 18.14 -13.88 -5.61
C TRP A 391 18.73 -12.98 -6.72
N LEU A 392 18.76 -11.67 -6.54
CA LEU A 392 19.32 -10.73 -7.51
C LEU A 392 20.83 -10.97 -7.74
N VAL A 393 21.57 -11.21 -6.67
CA VAL A 393 23.02 -11.54 -6.78
C VAL A 393 23.23 -12.82 -7.60
N ASP A 394 22.41 -13.85 -7.38
CA ASP A 394 22.45 -15.09 -8.15
C ASP A 394 22.12 -14.85 -9.64
N GLU A 395 21.01 -14.16 -9.91
CA GLU A 395 20.58 -13.87 -11.29
C GLU A 395 21.63 -13.06 -12.08
N TRP A 396 22.23 -12.03 -11.49
CA TRP A 396 23.25 -11.22 -12.12
C TRP A 396 24.59 -11.97 -12.30
N SER A 397 24.90 -12.92 -11.41
CA SER A 397 26.08 -13.77 -11.56
C SER A 397 26.05 -14.59 -12.86
N LYS A 398 24.87 -14.98 -13.34
CA LYS A 398 24.65 -15.77 -14.57
C LYS A 398 25.00 -15.02 -15.84
N ILE A 399 25.12 -13.70 -15.77
CA ILE A 399 25.59 -12.83 -16.88
C ILE A 399 27.02 -12.29 -16.65
N GLY A 400 27.74 -12.82 -15.65
CA GLY A 400 29.13 -12.45 -15.35
C GLY A 400 29.27 -11.19 -14.47
N VAL A 401 28.20 -10.65 -13.93
CA VAL A 401 28.22 -9.48 -13.02
C VAL A 401 28.54 -9.93 -11.60
N LYS A 402 29.40 -9.19 -10.90
CA LYS A 402 29.81 -9.45 -9.52
C LYS A 402 29.20 -8.40 -8.59
N VAL A 403 28.42 -8.82 -7.63
CA VAL A 403 27.70 -7.92 -6.71
C VAL A 403 28.10 -8.19 -5.27
N THR A 404 28.44 -7.13 -4.55
CA THR A 404 28.63 -7.14 -3.10
C THR A 404 27.46 -6.40 -2.44
N GLN A 405 26.77 -7.03 -1.51
CA GLN A 405 25.68 -6.37 -0.79
C GLN A 405 26.20 -5.53 0.38
N ARG A 406 25.81 -4.27 0.44
CA ARG A 406 25.92 -3.41 1.63
C ARG A 406 24.55 -3.37 2.32
N VAL A 407 24.43 -4.13 3.41
CA VAL A 407 23.17 -4.27 4.15
C VAL A 407 23.16 -3.32 5.34
N LEU A 408 22.23 -2.38 5.38
CA LEU A 408 22.15 -1.34 6.41
C LEU A 408 20.81 -1.37 7.16
N PRO A 409 20.80 -0.96 8.46
CA PRO A 409 19.57 -0.66 9.19
C PRO A 409 18.74 0.40 8.46
N THR A 410 17.44 0.45 8.75
CA THR A 410 16.45 1.28 8.03
C THR A 410 16.87 2.76 7.94
N GLY A 411 17.28 3.39 9.02
CA GLY A 411 17.67 4.82 9.02
C GLY A 411 18.87 5.10 8.11
N PRO A 412 20.04 4.47 8.34
CA PRO A 412 21.20 4.60 7.46
C PRO A 412 20.96 4.19 6.00
N TRP A 413 20.06 3.23 5.76
CA TRP A 413 19.68 2.84 4.39
C TRP A 413 18.93 3.99 3.68
N PHE A 414 17.94 4.61 4.32
CA PHE A 414 17.26 5.79 3.76
C PHE A 414 18.21 6.98 3.56
N GLU A 415 19.16 7.19 4.47
CA GLU A 415 20.18 8.21 4.31
C GLU A 415 21.04 7.94 3.07
N GLY A 416 21.45 6.68 2.86
CA GLY A 416 22.17 6.26 1.66
C GLY A 416 21.41 6.52 0.37
N LEU A 417 20.10 6.28 0.34
CA LEU A 417 19.23 6.58 -0.80
C LEU A 417 19.18 8.09 -1.09
N ARG A 418 18.82 8.89 -0.08
CA ARG A 418 18.68 10.36 -0.22
C ARG A 418 19.97 11.04 -0.64
N ASN A 419 21.11 10.58 -0.14
CA ASN A 419 22.42 11.14 -0.46
C ASN A 419 23.03 10.58 -1.76
N GLY A 420 22.36 9.63 -2.44
CA GLY A 420 22.90 8.96 -3.64
C GLY A 420 24.18 8.17 -3.36
N SER A 421 24.39 7.69 -2.12
CA SER A 421 25.59 6.96 -1.70
C SER A 421 25.47 5.47 -2.04
N PHE A 422 25.15 5.15 -3.29
CA PHE A 422 25.01 3.77 -3.80
C PHE A 422 25.26 3.71 -5.30
N ASP A 423 25.61 2.54 -5.81
CA ASP A 423 25.67 2.23 -7.22
C ASP A 423 24.32 1.76 -7.73
N VAL A 424 23.78 0.75 -7.06
CA VAL A 424 22.43 0.19 -7.26
C VAL A 424 21.83 -0.04 -5.88
N ALA A 425 20.54 0.24 -5.71
CA ALA A 425 19.83 0.02 -4.44
C ALA A 425 18.60 -0.87 -4.64
N ILE A 426 18.21 -1.58 -3.58
CA ILE A 426 16.87 -2.19 -3.48
C ILE A 426 16.02 -1.26 -2.64
N GLU A 427 14.87 -0.87 -3.17
CA GLU A 427 13.89 -0.08 -2.44
C GLU A 427 12.46 -0.61 -2.60
N GLY A 428 11.51 -0.08 -1.82
CA GLY A 428 10.12 -0.51 -1.84
C GLY A 428 9.23 0.52 -2.54
N ASN A 429 8.28 0.04 -3.32
CA ASN A 429 7.15 0.82 -3.80
C ASN A 429 5.87 0.22 -3.20
N CYS A 430 5.41 0.77 -2.08
CA CYS A 430 4.19 0.38 -1.38
C CYS A 430 3.20 1.52 -1.39
N GLN A 431 2.01 1.28 -1.90
CA GLN A 431 0.98 2.30 -2.00
C GLN A 431 -0.13 2.09 -0.98
N SER A 432 -0.70 3.18 -0.50
CA SER A 432 -1.72 3.17 0.55
C SER A 432 -3.09 2.76 0.03
N VAL A 433 -3.40 3.11 -1.20
CA VAL A 433 -4.62 2.75 -1.92
C VAL A 433 -4.26 2.28 -3.33
N ILE A 434 -5.17 1.60 -4.00
CA ILE A 434 -5.00 1.27 -5.42
C ILE A 434 -5.34 2.51 -6.22
N ASN A 435 -4.31 3.21 -6.68
CA ASN A 435 -4.44 4.36 -7.58
C ASN A 435 -3.43 4.21 -8.73
N PRO A 436 -3.81 3.49 -9.78
CA PRO A 436 -2.87 3.07 -10.82
C PRO A 436 -2.18 4.22 -11.53
N VAL A 437 -2.74 5.42 -11.49
CA VAL A 437 -2.13 6.62 -12.11
C VAL A 437 -1.09 7.23 -11.17
N LEU A 438 -1.40 7.34 -9.86
CA LEU A 438 -0.44 7.89 -8.89
C LEU A 438 0.60 6.86 -8.43
N ASP A 439 0.26 5.58 -8.44
CA ASP A 439 1.17 4.49 -8.04
C ASP A 439 2.46 4.48 -8.86
N VAL A 440 2.40 4.99 -10.09
CA VAL A 440 3.56 5.10 -10.99
C VAL A 440 4.37 6.39 -10.84
N SER A 441 3.99 7.29 -9.95
CA SER A 441 4.75 8.52 -9.67
C SER A 441 6.18 8.25 -9.21
N LYS A 442 6.42 7.10 -8.56
CA LYS A 442 7.75 6.62 -8.16
C LYS A 442 8.73 6.46 -9.33
N TYR A 443 8.21 6.28 -10.53
CA TYR A 443 9.00 6.14 -11.77
C TYR A 443 9.25 7.49 -12.46
N GLN A 444 8.81 8.60 -11.87
CA GLN A 444 9.01 9.95 -12.37
C GLN A 444 10.35 10.52 -11.92
N PRO A 445 10.94 11.48 -12.67
CA PRO A 445 12.12 12.20 -12.23
C PRO A 445 11.97 12.84 -10.84
N HIS A 446 13.09 13.02 -10.16
CA HIS A 446 13.13 13.64 -8.82
C HIS A 446 12.46 15.03 -8.75
N SER A 447 12.45 15.78 -9.84
CA SER A 447 11.75 17.07 -9.97
C SER A 447 10.23 16.96 -9.84
N VAL A 448 9.65 15.78 -10.12
CA VAL A 448 8.22 15.48 -9.98
C VAL A 448 7.94 14.70 -8.69
N PHE A 449 8.78 13.72 -8.38
CA PHE A 449 8.62 12.87 -7.20
C PHE A 449 9.90 12.84 -6.36
N THR A 450 9.90 13.53 -5.23
CA THR A 450 11.09 13.75 -4.40
C THR A 450 11.70 12.49 -3.78
N GLU A 451 10.94 11.38 -3.71
CA GLU A 451 11.43 10.07 -3.27
C GLU A 451 11.91 9.18 -4.42
N GLN A 452 12.16 9.75 -5.59
CA GLN A 452 12.85 9.09 -6.67
C GLN A 452 14.37 9.20 -6.44
N TYR A 453 15.04 8.07 -6.23
CA TYR A 453 16.46 8.03 -5.83
C TYR A 453 17.42 7.66 -6.97
N GLY A 454 16.92 7.25 -8.13
CA GLY A 454 17.75 6.91 -9.31
C GLY A 454 18.49 8.10 -9.93
N ASN A 455 18.11 9.33 -9.55
CA ASN A 455 18.78 10.58 -9.97
C ASN A 455 18.77 10.82 -11.49
N PHE A 456 17.72 10.41 -12.19
CA PHE A 456 17.52 10.74 -13.59
C PHE A 456 16.67 12.00 -13.76
N ASP A 457 16.78 12.61 -14.93
CA ASP A 457 15.94 13.71 -15.39
C ASP A 457 15.53 13.39 -16.83
N ASP A 458 14.23 13.32 -17.09
CA ASP A 458 13.66 12.89 -18.36
C ASP A 458 12.35 13.63 -18.66
N PRO A 459 12.37 14.70 -19.47
CA PRO A 459 11.18 15.43 -19.84
C PRO A 459 10.11 14.61 -20.56
N HIS A 460 10.51 13.61 -21.36
CA HIS A 460 9.56 12.77 -22.09
C HIS A 460 8.77 11.84 -21.13
N ASP A 461 9.43 11.36 -20.11
CA ASP A 461 8.80 10.59 -19.03
C ASP A 461 7.73 11.43 -18.31
N ILE A 462 8.05 12.70 -18.02
CA ILE A 462 7.10 13.64 -17.41
C ILE A 462 5.89 13.88 -18.32
N ASP A 463 6.11 14.08 -19.62
CA ASP A 463 5.03 14.33 -20.60
C ASP A 463 4.09 13.12 -20.72
N LEU A 464 4.62 11.90 -20.76
CA LEU A 464 3.83 10.67 -20.76
C LEU A 464 2.96 10.54 -19.49
N TYR A 465 3.57 10.77 -18.33
CA TYR A 465 2.86 10.74 -17.05
C TYR A 465 1.74 11.77 -16.98
N GLN A 466 2.00 13.02 -17.36
CA GLN A 466 1.00 14.09 -17.36
C GLN A 466 -0.15 13.79 -18.33
N SER A 467 0.15 13.24 -19.51
CA SER A 467 -0.87 12.81 -20.47
C SER A 467 -1.80 11.77 -19.89
N MET A 468 -1.25 10.78 -19.17
CA MET A 468 -2.01 9.75 -18.49
C MET A 468 -2.84 10.29 -17.31
N LEU A 469 -2.28 11.24 -16.53
CA LEU A 469 -2.95 11.85 -15.38
C LEU A 469 -4.17 12.68 -15.82
N ASN A 470 -4.10 13.32 -16.99
CA ASN A 470 -5.16 14.14 -17.57
C ASN A 470 -6.21 13.32 -18.35
N GLU A 471 -5.94 12.07 -18.70
CA GLU A 471 -6.86 11.23 -19.48
C GLU A 471 -7.95 10.64 -18.57
N THR A 472 -9.19 10.79 -18.97
CA THR A 472 -10.36 10.26 -18.23
C THR A 472 -11.05 9.10 -18.93
N ASP A 473 -10.77 8.86 -20.23
CA ASP A 473 -11.24 7.67 -20.94
C ASP A 473 -10.39 6.45 -20.51
N PRO A 474 -10.99 5.41 -19.93
CA PRO A 474 -10.24 4.27 -19.38
C PRO A 474 -9.41 3.51 -20.43
N ALA A 475 -9.91 3.41 -21.68
CA ALA A 475 -9.19 2.68 -22.74
C ALA A 475 -7.95 3.47 -23.21
N LYS A 476 -8.09 4.77 -23.38
CA LYS A 476 -6.97 5.65 -23.72
C LYS A 476 -5.95 5.74 -22.57
N GLN A 477 -6.43 5.85 -21.34
CA GLN A 477 -5.56 5.85 -20.15
C GLN A 477 -4.75 4.56 -20.05
N ARG A 478 -5.38 3.39 -20.33
CA ARG A 478 -4.67 2.11 -20.38
C ARG A 478 -3.61 2.07 -21.50
N ALA A 479 -3.92 2.62 -22.67
CA ALA A 479 -2.96 2.69 -23.78
C ALA A 479 -1.74 3.58 -23.42
N LEU A 480 -1.97 4.73 -22.80
CA LEU A 480 -0.92 5.61 -22.29
C LEU A 480 -0.07 4.91 -21.22
N MET A 481 -0.71 4.15 -20.30
CA MET A 481 0.00 3.37 -19.30
C MET A 481 0.92 2.32 -19.94
N ARG A 482 0.49 1.64 -21.01
CA ARG A 482 1.34 0.67 -21.73
C ARG A 482 2.54 1.35 -22.39
N GLN A 483 2.36 2.56 -22.95
CA GLN A 483 3.45 3.35 -23.50
C GLN A 483 4.44 3.77 -22.42
N PHE A 484 3.93 4.30 -21.31
CA PHE A 484 4.73 4.71 -20.16
C PHE A 484 5.55 3.53 -19.58
N GLU A 485 4.87 2.40 -19.33
CA GLU A 485 5.54 1.20 -18.78
C GLU A 485 6.65 0.68 -19.68
N LYS A 486 6.41 0.59 -21.00
CA LYS A 486 7.42 0.18 -21.96
C LYS A 486 8.61 1.14 -21.97
N TYR A 487 8.35 2.44 -21.96
CA TYR A 487 9.38 3.47 -21.95
C TYR A 487 10.27 3.34 -20.71
N VAL A 488 9.65 3.30 -19.53
CA VAL A 488 10.35 3.26 -18.22
C VAL A 488 11.09 1.93 -18.01
N LEU A 489 10.47 0.78 -18.32
CA LEU A 489 11.06 -0.54 -18.02
C LEU A 489 11.97 -1.07 -19.11
N GLU A 490 11.74 -0.73 -20.39
CA GLU A 490 12.49 -1.27 -21.51
C GLU A 490 13.38 -0.23 -22.18
N GLU A 491 12.82 0.88 -22.67
CA GLU A 491 13.57 1.80 -23.51
C GLU A 491 14.64 2.55 -22.72
N GLN A 492 14.29 3.05 -21.56
CA GLN A 492 15.22 3.75 -20.67
C GLN A 492 15.72 2.86 -19.52
N THR A 493 14.90 1.93 -19.06
CA THR A 493 15.16 1.13 -17.85
C THR A 493 15.55 2.04 -16.69
N HIS A 494 14.71 3.05 -16.43
CA HIS A 494 14.95 4.00 -15.34
C HIS A 494 14.98 3.29 -13.98
N GLU A 495 14.06 2.36 -13.80
CA GLU A 495 13.92 1.48 -12.64
C GLU A 495 13.74 0.04 -13.12
N ILE A 496 14.07 -0.91 -12.27
CA ILE A 496 13.95 -2.34 -12.56
C ILE A 496 12.94 -2.95 -11.60
N MET A 497 11.77 -3.32 -12.12
CA MET A 497 10.78 -4.06 -11.34
C MET A 497 11.31 -5.46 -10.99
N THR A 498 11.00 -5.90 -9.75
CA THR A 498 11.27 -7.28 -9.34
C THR A 498 9.98 -8.09 -9.28
N LEU A 499 9.44 -8.32 -8.10
CA LEU A 499 8.23 -9.10 -7.86
C LEU A 499 7.27 -8.34 -6.94
N TRP A 500 5.98 -8.49 -7.17
CA TRP A 500 4.94 -8.00 -6.29
C TRP A 500 4.82 -8.89 -5.06
N TRP A 501 4.43 -8.28 -3.95
CA TRP A 501 4.33 -8.94 -2.66
C TRP A 501 2.99 -9.65 -2.49
N TYR A 502 2.93 -10.50 -1.48
CA TYR A 502 1.74 -11.25 -1.09
C TYR A 502 1.52 -11.14 0.42
N ARG A 503 0.28 -10.88 0.82
CA ARG A 503 -0.08 -10.79 2.22
C ARG A 503 -0.63 -12.12 2.72
N ILE A 504 -0.11 -12.57 3.86
CA ILE A 504 -0.60 -13.73 4.60
C ILE A 504 -0.72 -13.29 6.06
N VAL A 505 -1.96 -13.17 6.55
CA VAL A 505 -2.24 -12.65 7.89
C VAL A 505 -2.95 -13.71 8.70
N PRO A 506 -2.22 -14.51 9.51
CA PRO A 506 -2.82 -15.36 10.50
C PRO A 506 -3.26 -14.52 11.70
N HIS A 507 -4.46 -14.80 12.19
CA HIS A 507 -5.00 -14.16 13.39
C HIS A 507 -5.82 -15.17 14.21
N ARG A 508 -6.01 -14.89 15.49
CA ARG A 508 -6.87 -15.71 16.34
C ARG A 508 -8.29 -15.72 15.78
N SER A 509 -8.92 -16.91 15.70
CA SER A 509 -10.21 -17.10 15.03
C SER A 509 -11.37 -16.32 15.65
N TYR A 510 -11.21 -15.88 16.90
CA TYR A 510 -12.18 -15.00 17.57
C TYR A 510 -12.10 -13.53 17.16
N VAL A 511 -11.12 -13.11 16.37
CA VAL A 511 -11.08 -11.75 15.78
C VAL A 511 -11.98 -11.74 14.55
N LYS A 512 -13.02 -10.93 14.60
CA LYS A 512 -14.05 -10.81 13.57
C LYS A 512 -14.16 -9.38 13.06
N GLY A 513 -14.86 -9.17 11.94
CA GLY A 513 -15.15 -7.85 11.39
C GLY A 513 -13.96 -7.12 10.75
N TRP A 514 -12.81 -7.79 10.59
CA TRP A 514 -11.67 -7.27 9.84
C TRP A 514 -11.48 -8.05 8.54
N LYS A 515 -11.35 -7.32 7.42
CA LYS A 515 -11.09 -7.90 6.10
C LYS A 515 -9.72 -7.45 5.59
N ILE A 516 -8.94 -8.43 5.11
CA ILE A 516 -7.66 -8.17 4.46
C ILE A 516 -7.89 -7.52 3.08
N GLY A 517 -6.97 -6.66 2.67
CA GLY A 517 -6.95 -6.08 1.33
C GLY A 517 -5.53 -5.93 0.80
N PRO A 518 -5.36 -5.46 -0.44
CA PRO A 518 -4.05 -5.28 -1.05
C PRO A 518 -3.18 -4.25 -0.33
N SER A 519 -3.75 -3.36 0.44
CA SER A 519 -3.00 -2.40 1.25
C SER A 519 -3.07 -2.74 2.73
N HIS A 520 -1.91 -2.85 3.37
CA HIS A 520 -1.81 -3.07 4.82
C HIS A 520 -2.05 -1.79 5.64
N PHE A 521 -2.28 -0.68 4.98
CA PHE A 521 -2.63 0.59 5.61
C PHE A 521 -4.15 0.76 5.79
N LEU A 522 -4.97 0.02 5.03
CA LEU A 522 -6.44 0.10 5.09
C LEU A 522 -7.01 -0.68 6.28
N ASN A 523 -8.21 -0.30 6.71
CA ASN A 523 -8.97 -0.93 7.79
C ASN A 523 -8.23 -0.93 9.15
N GLN A 524 -7.42 0.11 9.39
CA GLN A 524 -6.65 0.27 10.63
C GLN A 524 -7.31 1.20 11.64
N ASP A 525 -8.49 1.74 11.36
CA ASP A 525 -9.33 2.43 12.34
C ASP A 525 -9.93 1.46 13.37
N LEU A 526 -10.05 0.18 13.03
CA LEU A 526 -10.52 -0.93 13.88
C LEU A 526 -11.95 -0.78 14.39
N ALA A 527 -12.74 0.13 13.82
CA ALA A 527 -14.10 0.44 14.31
C ALA A 527 -15.04 -0.77 14.20
N THR A 528 -14.93 -1.55 13.14
CA THR A 528 -15.77 -2.73 12.85
C THR A 528 -15.24 -4.03 13.42
N VAL A 529 -14.08 -4.02 14.08
CA VAL A 529 -13.49 -5.21 14.68
C VAL A 529 -14.20 -5.56 15.99
N TRP A 530 -14.47 -6.85 16.19
CA TRP A 530 -15.06 -7.37 17.41
C TRP A 530 -14.47 -8.73 17.78
N LEU A 531 -14.70 -9.18 19.01
CA LEU A 531 -14.12 -10.42 19.54
C LEU A 531 -15.25 -11.42 19.84
N ASP A 532 -15.18 -12.58 19.21
CA ASP A 532 -16.06 -13.70 19.45
C ASP A 532 -15.49 -14.57 20.59
N LYS A 533 -15.54 -14.03 21.81
CA LYS A 533 -15.12 -14.68 23.07
C LYS A 533 -16.29 -14.83 24.03
#